data_229274d161b6309bb86e14794e08cf8a
#
_entry.id   229274d161b6309bb86e14794e08cf8a
#
_cell.length_a   1.000
_cell.length_b   1.000
_cell.length_c   1.000
_cell.angle_alpha   90.00
_cell.angle_beta   90.00
_cell.angle_gamma   90.00
#
_symmetry.space_group_name_H-M   'P 1'
#
loop_
_entity.id
_entity.type
_entity.pdbx_description
1 polymer ?
#
loop_
_entity_poly.entity_id
_entity_poly.type
_entity_poly.pdbx_seq_one_letter_code
_entity_poly.pdbx_strand_id
1 'polypeptide(L)'
;MFVLLLTQVACTGGPPSTADSAGADTGLVPVHGGDPAGFPRVKTLLFGKATTTMDLSTGTSEDAPPSLAVLSVQSSTWLPLLSADNADGCWRRDAIELGGKLADLGDQLTVSVGGTDIFLPDSGRVYEAILKGDDAVAATTAGAAVRLEGQDTTFVVPEAIVVDDLAGSAEALATDTLLHLRWTPSELPGFVEVQAIDHTDSGLWCALEDDGSADIDLGEVAQTAEHLSIGHVARGTFEHATLGNAFVDLERTITVALP
;
A
#
# COMPACT_ATOMS: atom_id res chain seq x y z
N MET A 1 -4.44 15.72 10.26
CA MET A 1 -5.41 15.89 9.14
C MET A 1 -4.70 15.28 7.94
N PHE A 2 -4.86 13.97 7.79
CA PHE A 2 -4.26 13.24 6.67
C PHE A 2 -5.07 13.57 5.42
N VAL A 3 -4.45 14.22 4.47
CA VAL A 3 -5.01 14.41 3.12
C VAL A 3 -4.52 13.23 2.30
N LEU A 4 -5.41 12.26 2.06
CA LEU A 4 -5.18 11.25 1.03
C LEU A 4 -5.29 11.97 -0.32
N LEU A 5 -4.17 12.46 -0.85
CA LEU A 5 -4.10 12.99 -2.21
C LEU A 5 -3.91 11.81 -3.17
N LEU A 6 -4.98 11.43 -3.80
CA LEU A 6 -4.99 10.44 -4.88
C LEU A 6 -5.22 11.21 -6.19
N THR A 7 -4.19 11.30 -7.04
CA THR A 7 -4.21 12.08 -8.30
C THR A 7 -4.24 11.18 -9.55
N GLN A 8 -5.05 11.48 -10.58
CA GLN A 8 -5.19 10.73 -11.85
C GLN A 8 -4.38 11.31 -13.00
N VAL A 9 -3.71 10.43 -13.75
CA VAL A 9 -3.18 10.74 -15.09
C VAL A 9 -4.04 10.08 -16.16
N ALA A 10 -4.45 10.86 -17.15
CA ALA A 10 -5.16 10.36 -18.32
C ALA A 10 -4.16 9.60 -19.22
N CYS A 11 -4.34 8.30 -19.36
CA CYS A 11 -3.56 7.48 -20.29
C CYS A 11 -3.91 7.80 -21.74
N THR A 12 -3.01 8.43 -22.47
CA THR A 12 -2.95 8.33 -23.93
C THR A 12 -2.18 7.06 -24.26
N GLY A 13 -2.88 6.06 -24.82
CA GLY A 13 -2.31 4.77 -25.17
C GLY A 13 -1.20 4.90 -26.20
N GLY A 14 0.03 4.59 -25.79
CA GLY A 14 1.13 4.24 -26.66
C GLY A 14 1.17 2.71 -26.87
N PRO A 15 1.71 2.19 -28.00
CA PRO A 15 1.79 0.76 -28.23
C PRO A 15 2.75 0.09 -27.24
N PRO A 16 2.51 -1.19 -26.87
CA PRO A 16 3.35 -1.89 -25.93
C PRO A 16 4.78 -2.06 -26.50
N SER A 17 5.73 -1.52 -25.77
CA SER A 17 7.16 -1.76 -26.04
C SER A 17 7.49 -3.15 -25.51
N THR A 18 7.57 -4.13 -26.40
CA THR A 18 8.19 -5.42 -26.10
C THR A 18 9.70 -5.24 -26.14
N ALA A 19 10.30 -5.07 -24.99
CA ALA A 19 11.72 -5.23 -24.79
C ALA A 19 11.94 -6.20 -23.62
N ASP A 20 11.76 -7.50 -23.90
CA ASP A 20 12.39 -8.55 -23.12
C ASP A 20 13.90 -8.47 -23.33
N SER A 21 14.59 -7.69 -22.52
CA SER A 21 16.01 -7.89 -22.32
C SER A 21 16.14 -9.01 -21.29
N ALA A 22 16.53 -10.20 -21.75
CA ALA A 22 17.08 -11.24 -20.90
C ALA A 22 18.33 -10.66 -20.20
N GLY A 23 18.12 -9.97 -19.09
CA GLY A 23 19.16 -9.54 -18.17
C GLY A 23 19.78 -10.78 -17.54
N ALA A 24 21.09 -10.79 -17.39
CA ALA A 24 21.75 -11.71 -16.50
C ALA A 24 21.03 -11.65 -15.14
N ASP A 25 20.76 -12.81 -14.56
CA ASP A 25 20.19 -12.94 -13.23
C ASP A 25 21.13 -12.26 -12.21
N THR A 26 20.86 -10.99 -11.93
CA THR A 26 21.67 -10.17 -11.03
C THR A 26 21.19 -10.29 -9.58
N GLY A 27 20.12 -11.06 -9.35
CA GLY A 27 19.44 -11.11 -8.06
C GLY A 27 18.71 -9.81 -7.68
N LEU A 28 18.69 -8.82 -8.58
CA LEU A 28 17.98 -7.57 -8.36
C LEU A 28 16.50 -7.68 -8.73
N VAL A 29 15.65 -7.07 -7.93
CA VAL A 29 14.22 -6.95 -8.25
C VAL A 29 14.06 -6.14 -9.56
N PRO A 30 13.29 -6.63 -10.54
CA PRO A 30 13.10 -5.93 -11.81
C PRO A 30 12.32 -4.62 -11.60
N VAL A 31 12.80 -3.53 -12.22
CA VAL A 31 12.11 -2.22 -12.23
C VAL A 31 11.49 -2.02 -13.60
N HIS A 32 10.17 -1.86 -13.61
CA HIS A 32 9.36 -1.66 -14.81
C HIS A 32 9.05 -0.17 -15.02
N GLY A 33 9.03 0.27 -16.28
CA GLY A 33 8.56 1.61 -16.63
C GLY A 33 7.04 1.67 -16.76
N GLY A 34 6.41 2.60 -16.05
CA GLY A 34 4.96 2.84 -16.12
C GLY A 34 4.10 1.85 -15.33
N ASP A 35 2.79 2.09 -15.31
CA ASP A 35 1.84 1.19 -14.66
C ASP A 35 1.76 -0.15 -15.40
N PRO A 36 1.80 -1.28 -14.71
CA PRO A 36 1.75 -2.59 -15.35
C PRO A 36 0.43 -2.79 -16.10
N ALA A 37 0.53 -3.35 -17.29
CA ALA A 37 -0.64 -3.78 -18.04
C ALA A 37 -1.31 -4.94 -17.30
N GLY A 38 -2.54 -4.75 -16.85
CA GLY A 38 -3.32 -5.82 -16.21
C GLY A 38 -3.69 -5.60 -14.76
N PHE A 39 -3.42 -4.42 -14.18
CA PHE A 39 -3.93 -4.12 -12.84
C PHE A 39 -5.45 -4.27 -12.76
N PRO A 40 -5.96 -4.91 -11.72
CA PRO A 40 -7.39 -4.97 -11.50
C PRO A 40 -7.92 -3.54 -11.37
N ARG A 41 -8.94 -3.23 -12.16
CA ARG A 41 -9.64 -1.96 -12.09
C ARG A 41 -10.84 -2.12 -11.21
N VAL A 42 -10.85 -1.47 -10.07
CA VAL A 42 -11.92 -1.58 -9.08
C VAL A 42 -12.59 -0.24 -8.85
N LYS A 43 -13.84 -0.28 -8.40
CA LYS A 43 -14.62 0.92 -8.08
C LYS A 43 -14.61 1.25 -6.61
N THR A 44 -14.37 0.26 -5.78
CA THR A 44 -14.40 0.41 -4.33
C THR A 44 -13.13 -0.16 -3.73
N LEU A 45 -12.52 0.60 -2.85
CA LEU A 45 -11.35 0.23 -2.07
C LEU A 45 -11.70 0.28 -0.59
N LEU A 46 -11.58 -0.84 0.11
CA LEU A 46 -11.45 -0.89 1.56
C LEU A 46 -9.97 -0.85 1.90
N PHE A 47 -9.55 0.17 2.61
CA PHE A 47 -8.17 0.40 2.96
C PHE A 47 -8.01 0.44 4.46
N GLY A 48 -7.02 -0.28 4.98
CA GLY A 48 -6.62 -0.24 6.39
C GLY A 48 -5.13 -0.06 6.50
N LYS A 49 -4.69 0.92 7.29
CA LYS A 49 -3.28 1.22 7.47
C LYS A 49 -2.91 1.40 8.94
N ALA A 50 -1.85 0.72 9.36
CA ALA A 50 -1.16 0.99 10.61
C ALA A 50 0.31 1.26 10.29
N THR A 51 0.82 2.42 10.70
CA THR A 51 2.18 2.88 10.37
C THR A 51 2.97 3.14 11.64
N THR A 52 4.19 2.60 11.69
CA THR A 52 5.22 2.93 12.66
C THR A 52 6.23 3.86 11.97
N THR A 53 6.48 5.03 12.52
CA THR A 53 7.52 5.94 12.01
C THR A 53 8.78 5.78 12.83
N MET A 54 9.90 5.55 12.16
CA MET A 54 11.22 5.47 12.78
C MET A 54 12.00 6.76 12.54
N ASP A 55 12.55 7.33 13.61
CA ASP A 55 13.50 8.43 13.54
C ASP A 55 14.91 7.85 13.49
N LEU A 56 15.58 8.00 12.35
CA LEU A 56 16.95 7.50 12.12
C LEU A 56 17.97 8.13 13.06
N SER A 57 17.79 9.40 13.44
CA SER A 57 18.73 10.15 14.27
C SER A 57 18.75 9.67 15.73
N THR A 58 17.62 9.17 16.23
CA THR A 58 17.46 8.71 17.62
C THR A 58 17.32 7.20 17.73
N GLY A 59 17.01 6.51 16.63
CA GLY A 59 16.66 5.08 16.61
C GLY A 59 15.35 4.77 17.33
N THR A 60 14.49 5.78 17.58
CA THR A 60 13.20 5.60 18.23
C THR A 60 12.08 5.43 17.22
N SER A 61 11.07 4.66 17.59
CA SER A 61 9.89 4.44 16.76
C SER A 61 8.63 4.93 17.46
N GLU A 62 7.70 5.49 16.68
CA GLU A 62 6.39 5.95 17.14
C GLU A 62 5.29 5.38 16.25
N ASP A 63 4.26 4.79 16.86
CA ASP A 63 3.10 4.29 16.15
C ASP A 63 2.11 5.42 15.87
N ALA A 64 1.76 5.61 14.61
CA ALA A 64 0.63 6.45 14.24
C ALA A 64 -0.69 5.73 14.56
N PRO A 65 -1.74 6.46 14.95
CA PRO A 65 -3.06 5.87 15.10
C PRO A 65 -3.49 5.17 13.81
N PRO A 66 -3.89 3.88 13.86
CA PRO A 66 -4.33 3.17 12.68
C PRO A 66 -5.61 3.79 12.09
N SER A 67 -5.81 3.62 10.80
CA SER A 67 -6.97 4.14 10.09
C SER A 67 -7.64 3.04 9.26
N LEU A 68 -8.96 3.17 9.09
CA LEU A 68 -9.75 2.43 8.12
C LEU A 68 -10.49 3.42 7.23
N ALA A 69 -10.55 3.13 5.95
CA ALA A 69 -11.27 3.93 4.98
C ALA A 69 -11.93 3.07 3.91
N VAL A 70 -13.09 3.50 3.44
CA VAL A 70 -13.74 2.96 2.23
C VAL A 70 -13.91 4.08 1.23
N LEU A 71 -13.30 3.92 0.07
CA LEU A 71 -13.41 4.82 -1.05
C LEU A 71 -14.23 4.13 -2.14
N SER A 72 -15.29 4.78 -2.63
CA SER A 72 -16.06 4.28 -3.75
C SER A 72 -16.26 5.38 -4.79
N VAL A 73 -15.96 5.06 -6.06
CA VAL A 73 -16.07 6.03 -7.17
C VAL A 73 -17.22 5.68 -8.10
N GLN A 74 -17.93 6.73 -8.56
CA GLN A 74 -18.99 6.57 -9.56
C GLN A 74 -18.40 6.53 -10.97
N SER A 75 -18.97 5.63 -11.79
CA SER A 75 -18.79 5.55 -13.25
C SER A 75 -17.40 5.16 -13.80
N SER A 76 -16.83 5.90 -14.72
CA SER A 76 -15.76 5.46 -15.62
C SER A 76 -14.34 5.53 -15.05
N THR A 77 -14.19 6.04 -13.85
CA THR A 77 -12.90 6.11 -13.16
C THR A 77 -12.64 4.82 -12.41
N TRP A 78 -11.46 4.26 -12.59
CA TRP A 78 -11.01 3.04 -11.96
C TRP A 78 -9.80 3.35 -11.09
N LEU A 79 -9.67 2.65 -9.99
CA LEU A 79 -8.48 2.70 -9.14
C LEU A 79 -7.47 1.67 -9.68
N PRO A 80 -6.34 2.10 -10.25
CA PRO A 80 -5.25 1.18 -10.57
C PRO A 80 -4.56 0.80 -9.26
N LEU A 81 -4.54 -0.48 -8.95
CA LEU A 81 -3.92 -0.99 -7.72
C LEU A 81 -2.91 -2.07 -8.09
N LEU A 82 -1.78 -2.10 -7.38
CA LEU A 82 -0.88 -3.23 -7.45
C LEU A 82 -1.64 -4.49 -7.02
N SER A 83 -1.57 -5.54 -7.81
CA SER A 83 -2.22 -6.81 -7.48
C SER A 83 -1.20 -7.74 -6.83
N ALA A 84 -1.66 -8.59 -5.92
CA ALA A 84 -0.84 -9.64 -5.35
C ALA A 84 -0.27 -10.62 -6.43
N ASP A 85 -0.93 -10.70 -7.57
CA ASP A 85 -0.48 -11.51 -8.71
C ASP A 85 0.73 -10.90 -9.45
N ASN A 86 1.11 -9.65 -9.11
CA ASN A 86 2.26 -8.94 -9.68
C ASN A 86 3.42 -8.82 -8.69
N ALA A 87 3.49 -9.70 -7.69
CA ALA A 87 4.66 -9.78 -6.79
C ALA A 87 5.96 -9.96 -7.60
N ASP A 88 7.09 -9.53 -7.01
CA ASP A 88 8.44 -9.51 -7.57
C ASP A 88 8.69 -8.47 -8.66
N GLY A 89 8.20 -7.27 -8.46
CA GLY A 89 8.51 -6.15 -9.34
C GLY A 89 8.37 -4.81 -8.67
N CYS A 90 9.04 -3.83 -9.26
CA CYS A 90 8.93 -2.42 -8.91
C CYS A 90 8.43 -1.61 -10.09
N TRP A 91 7.65 -0.57 -9.84
CA TRP A 91 7.11 0.32 -10.86
C TRP A 91 7.33 1.78 -10.46
N ARG A 92 7.78 2.58 -11.41
CA ARG A 92 7.79 4.04 -11.24
C ARG A 92 6.37 4.56 -11.41
N ARG A 93 5.92 5.34 -10.44
CA ARG A 93 4.59 5.92 -10.42
C ARG A 93 4.66 7.40 -10.13
N ASP A 94 3.88 8.16 -10.87
CA ASP A 94 3.52 9.52 -10.49
C ASP A 94 2.38 9.47 -9.48
N ALA A 95 2.23 10.54 -8.70
CA ALA A 95 1.10 10.69 -7.79
C ALA A 95 -0.23 10.44 -8.50
N ILE A 96 -1.11 9.63 -7.90
CA ILE A 96 -2.40 9.27 -8.47
C ILE A 96 -3.45 10.30 -8.06
N GLU A 97 -3.97 11.11 -9.00
CA GLU A 97 -5.15 11.94 -8.73
C GLU A 97 -6.43 11.13 -8.87
N LEU A 98 -7.19 10.96 -7.82
CA LEU A 98 -8.55 10.45 -7.91
C LEU A 98 -9.47 11.55 -8.49
N GLY A 99 -9.68 11.46 -9.80
CA GLY A 99 -10.72 12.25 -10.46
C GLY A 99 -12.04 11.48 -10.45
N GLY A 100 -13.13 12.15 -10.12
CA GLY A 100 -14.46 11.57 -10.25
C GLY A 100 -15.37 11.91 -9.07
N LYS A 101 -16.66 11.64 -9.26
CA LYS A 101 -17.66 11.79 -8.22
C LYS A 101 -17.67 10.51 -7.36
N LEU A 102 -17.58 10.66 -6.06
CA LEU A 102 -17.72 9.54 -5.13
C LEU A 102 -19.15 9.00 -5.12
N ALA A 103 -19.29 7.73 -4.85
CA ALA A 103 -20.59 7.11 -4.63
C ALA A 103 -21.12 7.52 -3.25
N ASP A 104 -22.40 7.87 -3.20
CA ASP A 104 -23.14 8.03 -1.95
C ASP A 104 -23.60 6.64 -1.49
N LEU A 105 -23.04 6.19 -0.37
CA LEU A 105 -23.32 4.89 0.23
C LEU A 105 -24.08 5.02 1.56
N GLY A 106 -24.63 6.22 1.84
CA GLY A 106 -25.30 6.57 3.08
C GLY A 106 -24.42 7.34 4.05
N ASP A 107 -24.92 7.59 5.25
CA ASP A 107 -24.25 8.42 6.25
C ASP A 107 -23.02 7.76 6.89
N GLN A 108 -22.96 6.44 6.87
CA GLN A 108 -21.84 5.64 7.42
C GLN A 108 -21.77 4.26 6.80
N LEU A 109 -20.60 3.64 6.87
CA LEU A 109 -20.37 2.23 6.58
C LEU A 109 -19.88 1.51 7.84
N THR A 110 -20.09 0.20 7.88
CA THR A 110 -19.61 -0.65 8.98
C THR A 110 -18.54 -1.61 8.46
N VAL A 111 -17.39 -1.64 9.15
CA VAL A 111 -16.33 -2.62 8.94
C VAL A 111 -16.15 -3.40 10.24
N SER A 112 -16.28 -4.71 10.19
CA SER A 112 -16.02 -5.58 11.34
C SER A 112 -14.55 -6.00 11.33
N VAL A 113 -13.83 -5.77 12.42
CA VAL A 113 -12.44 -6.16 12.61
C VAL A 113 -12.29 -6.96 13.90
N GLY A 114 -11.86 -8.23 13.79
CA GLY A 114 -11.72 -9.11 14.95
C GLY A 114 -13.03 -9.33 15.72
N GLY A 115 -14.18 -9.13 15.06
CA GLY A 115 -15.50 -9.21 15.68
C GLY A 115 -15.98 -7.89 16.33
N THR A 116 -15.21 -6.81 16.23
CA THR A 116 -15.61 -5.47 16.65
C THR A 116 -16.12 -4.68 15.44
N ASP A 117 -17.30 -4.11 15.54
CA ASP A 117 -17.88 -3.28 14.48
C ASP A 117 -17.36 -1.84 14.61
N ILE A 118 -16.68 -1.40 13.55
CA ILE A 118 -16.11 -0.06 13.43
C ILE A 118 -16.96 0.73 12.44
N PHE A 119 -17.44 1.90 12.89
CA PHE A 119 -18.28 2.77 12.07
C PHE A 119 -17.41 3.82 11.37
N LEU A 120 -17.52 3.86 10.04
CA LEU A 120 -16.81 4.79 9.18
C LEU A 120 -17.82 5.86 8.72
N PRO A 121 -17.83 7.06 9.31
CA PRO A 121 -18.69 8.15 8.87
C PRO A 121 -18.27 8.68 7.49
N ASP A 122 -19.24 9.20 6.74
CA ASP A 122 -18.98 9.94 5.51
C ASP A 122 -18.29 11.27 5.81
N SER A 123 -17.07 11.47 5.30
CA SER A 123 -16.33 12.73 5.40
C SER A 123 -16.60 13.67 4.20
N GLY A 124 -17.53 13.30 3.30
CA GLY A 124 -17.85 14.00 2.05
C GLY A 124 -16.92 13.64 0.88
N ARG A 125 -15.92 12.77 1.12
CA ARG A 125 -15.01 12.24 0.11
C ARG A 125 -14.73 10.76 0.26
N VAL A 126 -14.63 10.29 1.49
CA VAL A 126 -14.37 8.90 1.84
C VAL A 126 -15.15 8.59 3.12
N TYR A 127 -15.40 7.32 3.36
CA TYR A 127 -15.87 6.82 4.64
C TYR A 127 -14.62 6.45 5.44
N GLU A 128 -14.32 7.19 6.51
CA GLU A 128 -13.04 7.00 7.21
C GLU A 128 -13.15 7.16 8.73
N ALA A 129 -12.31 6.43 9.44
CA ALA A 129 -12.09 6.59 10.86
C ALA A 129 -10.61 6.45 11.23
N ILE A 130 -10.14 7.35 12.09
CA ILE A 130 -8.87 7.20 12.82
C ILE A 130 -9.20 6.46 14.12
N LEU A 131 -8.58 5.30 14.31
CA LEU A 131 -8.97 4.36 15.35
C LEU A 131 -8.24 4.65 16.67
N LYS A 132 -8.93 4.40 17.78
CA LYS A 132 -8.40 4.60 19.13
C LYS A 132 -8.90 3.50 20.06
N GLY A 133 -8.17 3.28 21.17
CA GLY A 133 -8.59 2.32 22.18
C GLY A 133 -8.72 0.91 21.61
N ASP A 134 -9.82 0.25 21.92
CA ASP A 134 -10.06 -1.15 21.52
C ASP A 134 -10.16 -1.33 19.99
N ASP A 135 -10.69 -0.32 19.27
CA ASP A 135 -10.76 -0.34 17.80
C ASP A 135 -9.35 -0.33 17.18
N ALA A 136 -8.43 0.47 17.73
CA ALA A 136 -7.04 0.49 17.31
C ALA A 136 -6.35 -0.85 17.57
N VAL A 137 -6.59 -1.44 18.73
CA VAL A 137 -6.07 -2.77 19.09
C VAL A 137 -6.61 -3.82 18.11
N ALA A 138 -7.90 -3.82 17.81
CA ALA A 138 -8.50 -4.75 16.85
C ALA A 138 -7.84 -4.61 15.46
N ALA A 139 -7.68 -3.38 14.96
CA ALA A 139 -7.13 -3.09 13.64
C ALA A 139 -5.62 -3.34 13.51
N THR A 140 -4.92 -3.52 14.62
CA THR A 140 -3.47 -3.84 14.64
C THR A 140 -3.17 -5.25 15.13
N THR A 141 -4.19 -6.03 15.50
CA THR A 141 -4.00 -7.43 15.91
C THR A 141 -3.81 -8.30 14.67
N ALA A 142 -2.61 -8.86 14.51
CA ALA A 142 -2.29 -9.76 13.41
C ALA A 142 -3.26 -10.94 13.34
N GLY A 143 -3.71 -11.30 12.15
CA GLY A 143 -4.69 -12.37 11.95
C GLY A 143 -6.14 -12.00 12.29
N ALA A 144 -6.43 -10.79 12.80
CA ALA A 144 -7.80 -10.35 13.02
C ALA A 144 -8.57 -10.32 11.70
N ALA A 145 -9.76 -10.92 11.70
CA ALA A 145 -10.61 -10.97 10.52
C ALA A 145 -11.20 -9.59 10.20
N VAL A 146 -11.13 -9.16 8.94
CA VAL A 146 -11.70 -7.89 8.45
C VAL A 146 -12.79 -8.19 7.44
N ARG A 147 -13.97 -7.55 7.63
CA ARG A 147 -15.11 -7.66 6.74
C ARG A 147 -15.80 -6.33 6.57
N LEU A 148 -16.14 -5.97 5.35
CA LEU A 148 -17.10 -4.90 5.07
C LEU A 148 -18.52 -5.44 5.22
N GLU A 149 -19.43 -4.66 5.78
CA GLU A 149 -20.85 -5.04 5.94
C GLU A 149 -21.48 -5.55 4.64
N GLY A 150 -22.18 -6.68 4.71
CA GLY A 150 -22.79 -7.31 3.54
C GLY A 150 -21.83 -8.12 2.66
N GLN A 151 -20.59 -8.34 3.11
CA GLN A 151 -19.58 -9.14 2.43
C GLN A 151 -19.41 -10.50 3.07
N ASP A 152 -19.28 -11.55 2.25
CA ASP A 152 -19.00 -12.91 2.72
C ASP A 152 -17.50 -13.22 2.83
N THR A 153 -16.67 -12.58 2.00
CA THR A 153 -15.22 -12.77 2.01
C THR A 153 -14.59 -12.12 3.23
N THR A 154 -13.62 -12.80 3.82
CA THR A 154 -12.88 -12.33 4.99
C THR A 154 -11.42 -12.12 4.60
N PHE A 155 -10.87 -10.98 4.97
CA PHE A 155 -9.44 -10.67 4.93
C PHE A 155 -8.89 -10.70 6.35
N VAL A 156 -7.57 -10.67 6.48
CA VAL A 156 -6.93 -10.66 7.79
C VAL A 156 -5.96 -9.50 7.89
N VAL A 157 -5.86 -8.91 9.07
CA VAL A 157 -4.84 -7.89 9.37
C VAL A 157 -3.48 -8.54 9.26
N PRO A 158 -2.53 -8.01 8.45
CA PRO A 158 -1.20 -8.57 8.33
C PRO A 158 -0.38 -8.40 9.60
N GLU A 159 0.71 -9.14 9.72
CA GLU A 159 1.71 -8.94 10.77
C GLU A 159 2.45 -7.62 10.60
N ALA A 160 2.98 -7.07 11.68
CA ALA A 160 3.93 -5.98 11.58
C ALA A 160 5.22 -6.50 10.94
N ILE A 161 5.77 -5.76 9.98
CA ILE A 161 7.05 -6.14 9.39
C ILE A 161 8.19 -5.86 10.38
N VAL A 162 9.15 -6.78 10.43
CA VAL A 162 10.41 -6.61 11.16
C VAL A 162 11.54 -6.60 10.15
N VAL A 163 12.12 -5.43 9.92
CA VAL A 163 13.20 -5.22 8.95
C VAL A 163 14.53 -5.15 9.70
N ASP A 164 15.50 -5.95 9.26
CA ASP A 164 16.85 -5.95 9.82
C ASP A 164 17.61 -4.71 9.34
N ASP A 165 18.21 -3.97 10.28
CA ASP A 165 19.04 -2.80 10.01
C ASP A 165 18.44 -1.79 9.01
N LEU A 166 17.15 -1.49 9.16
CA LEU A 166 16.47 -0.52 8.30
C LEU A 166 17.17 0.85 8.29
N ALA A 167 17.70 1.26 9.45
CA ALA A 167 18.42 2.52 9.57
C ALA A 167 19.68 2.54 8.69
N GLY A 168 20.51 1.50 8.75
CA GLY A 168 21.71 1.37 7.92
C GLY A 168 21.37 1.31 6.43
N SER A 169 20.32 0.59 6.06
CA SER A 169 19.83 0.52 4.67
C SER A 169 19.37 1.88 4.14
N ALA A 170 18.66 2.67 4.94
CA ALA A 170 18.20 4.01 4.59
C ALA A 170 19.36 5.01 4.50
N GLU A 171 20.30 4.97 5.47
CA GLU A 171 21.49 5.84 5.45
C GLU A 171 22.41 5.56 4.24
N ALA A 172 22.51 4.30 3.79
CA ALA A 172 23.31 3.94 2.62
C ALA A 172 22.80 4.61 1.35
N LEU A 173 21.51 4.90 1.23
CA LEU A 173 20.92 5.59 0.08
C LEU A 173 21.41 7.04 -0.10
N ALA A 174 22.02 7.65 0.91
CA ALA A 174 22.67 8.96 0.74
C ALA A 174 23.84 8.95 -0.26
N THR A 175 24.42 7.77 -0.52
CA THR A 175 25.61 7.61 -1.39
C THR A 175 25.49 6.50 -2.42
N ASP A 176 24.46 5.66 -2.32
CA ASP A 176 24.19 4.52 -3.19
C ASP A 176 22.76 4.59 -3.74
N THR A 177 22.50 3.87 -4.80
CA THR A 177 21.13 3.68 -5.33
C THR A 177 20.56 2.31 -5.01
N LEU A 178 21.36 1.42 -4.47
CA LEU A 178 21.01 0.04 -4.18
C LEU A 178 20.48 -0.07 -2.76
N LEU A 179 19.19 -0.39 -2.64
CA LEU A 179 18.52 -0.66 -1.37
C LEU A 179 18.57 -2.16 -1.08
N HIS A 180 19.28 -2.52 -0.02
CA HIS A 180 19.34 -3.88 0.49
C HIS A 180 18.38 -4.05 1.66
N LEU A 181 17.39 -4.91 1.51
CA LEU A 181 16.41 -5.21 2.55
C LEU A 181 16.50 -6.65 3.01
N ARG A 182 16.32 -6.85 4.31
CA ARG A 182 16.15 -8.16 4.94
C ARG A 182 15.06 -8.02 5.98
N TRP A 183 14.14 -8.97 6.02
CA TRP A 183 13.03 -8.96 6.96
C TRP A 183 12.68 -10.38 7.41
N THR A 184 11.87 -10.46 8.47
CA THR A 184 11.29 -11.73 8.89
C THR A 184 10.01 -11.96 8.09
N PRO A 185 9.92 -13.06 7.29
CA PRO A 185 8.69 -13.40 6.58
C PRO A 185 7.51 -13.62 7.52
N SER A 186 6.32 -13.22 7.08
CA SER A 186 5.07 -13.44 7.81
C SER A 186 4.57 -14.88 7.65
N GLU A 187 3.90 -15.39 8.69
CA GLU A 187 3.14 -16.65 8.57
C GLU A 187 1.74 -16.45 7.94
N LEU A 188 1.30 -15.18 7.82
CA LEU A 188 0.01 -14.83 7.24
C LEU A 188 0.13 -14.59 5.72
N PRO A 189 -0.93 -14.89 4.95
CA PRO A 189 -0.92 -14.63 3.52
C PRO A 189 -0.82 -13.14 3.22
N GLY A 190 0.06 -12.79 2.28
CA GLY A 190 0.31 -11.42 1.87
C GLY A 190 1.57 -11.31 1.03
N PHE A 191 2.06 -10.10 0.90
CA PHE A 191 3.32 -9.77 0.23
C PHE A 191 3.97 -8.57 0.94
N VAL A 192 5.20 -8.25 0.59
CA VAL A 192 5.89 -7.06 1.09
C VAL A 192 5.78 -5.94 0.08
N GLU A 193 5.30 -4.79 0.52
CA GLU A 193 5.31 -3.56 -0.28
C GLU A 193 6.45 -2.66 0.17
N VAL A 194 7.21 -2.14 -0.81
CA VAL A 194 8.25 -1.13 -0.58
C VAL A 194 7.91 0.11 -1.39
N GLN A 195 7.93 1.26 -0.75
CA GLN A 195 7.68 2.55 -1.38
C GLN A 195 8.84 3.49 -1.08
N ALA A 196 9.50 4.00 -2.13
CA ALA A 196 10.48 5.08 -2.02
C ALA A 196 9.88 6.28 -2.77
N ILE A 197 9.37 7.28 -2.03
CA ILE A 197 8.52 8.34 -2.56
C ILE A 197 8.97 9.72 -2.10
N ASP A 198 8.69 10.73 -2.91
CA ASP A 198 8.85 12.15 -2.58
C ASP A 198 7.62 12.72 -1.84
N HIS A 199 7.64 14.02 -1.53
CA HIS A 199 6.53 14.74 -0.89
C HIS A 199 5.25 14.83 -1.75
N THR A 200 5.32 14.43 -3.02
CA THR A 200 4.17 14.38 -3.94
C THR A 200 3.59 13.00 -4.10
N ASP A 201 4.06 12.00 -3.34
CA ASP A 201 3.76 10.58 -3.46
C ASP A 201 4.17 9.97 -4.83
N SER A 202 5.14 10.62 -5.52
CA SER A 202 5.75 10.09 -6.72
C SER A 202 7.04 9.33 -6.38
N GLY A 203 7.32 8.27 -7.12
CA GLY A 203 8.55 7.50 -6.89
C GLY A 203 8.48 6.06 -7.33
N LEU A 204 9.05 5.16 -6.55
CA LEU A 204 9.11 3.73 -6.81
C LEU A 204 8.22 2.97 -5.84
N TRP A 205 7.42 2.06 -6.39
CA TRP A 205 6.52 1.18 -5.67
C TRP A 205 6.82 -0.26 -6.04
N CYS A 206 7.11 -1.11 -5.06
CA CYS A 206 7.44 -2.51 -5.27
C CYS A 206 6.42 -3.40 -4.56
N ALA A 207 6.04 -4.48 -5.22
CA ALA A 207 5.34 -5.60 -4.60
C ALA A 207 6.26 -6.81 -4.68
N LEU A 208 6.63 -7.39 -3.56
CA LEU A 208 7.66 -8.41 -3.43
C LEU A 208 7.08 -9.66 -2.80
N GLU A 209 7.57 -10.83 -3.20
CA GLU A 209 7.32 -12.05 -2.44
C GLU A 209 7.83 -11.90 -1.00
N ASP A 210 7.11 -12.49 -0.04
CA ASP A 210 7.49 -12.43 1.36
C ASP A 210 8.47 -13.56 1.71
N ASP A 211 9.65 -13.53 1.06
CA ASP A 211 10.72 -14.54 1.17
C ASP A 211 11.87 -14.13 2.11
N GLY A 212 11.80 -12.92 2.68
CA GLY A 212 12.73 -12.40 3.68
C GLY A 212 13.82 -11.49 3.13
N SER A 213 13.88 -11.21 1.82
CA SER A 213 14.92 -10.33 1.31
C SER A 213 14.62 -9.74 -0.06
N ALA A 214 15.16 -8.53 -0.33
CA ALA A 214 15.18 -7.93 -1.64
C ALA A 214 16.38 -7.01 -1.83
N ASP A 215 16.89 -6.96 -3.05
CA ASP A 215 17.89 -6.00 -3.50
C ASP A 215 17.25 -5.17 -4.62
N ILE A 216 17.03 -3.86 -4.40
CA ILE A 216 16.27 -2.97 -5.28
C ILE A 216 17.16 -1.82 -5.72
N ASP A 217 17.36 -1.65 -7.03
CA ASP A 217 18.02 -0.45 -7.55
C ASP A 217 17.00 0.68 -7.73
N LEU A 218 17.01 1.64 -6.82
CA LEU A 218 16.15 2.82 -6.86
C LEU A 218 16.54 3.79 -8.00
N GLY A 219 17.78 3.70 -8.52
CA GLY A 219 18.28 4.59 -9.57
C GLY A 219 18.14 6.06 -9.18
N GLU A 220 17.55 6.87 -10.06
CA GLU A 220 17.34 8.31 -9.82
C GLU A 220 16.38 8.60 -8.65
N VAL A 221 15.48 7.66 -8.30
CA VAL A 221 14.54 7.84 -7.20
C VAL A 221 15.26 7.95 -5.86
N ALA A 222 16.41 7.30 -5.68
CA ALA A 222 17.22 7.41 -4.47
C ALA A 222 17.60 8.87 -4.12
N GLN A 223 17.69 9.75 -5.12
CA GLN A 223 18.07 11.15 -4.93
C GLN A 223 16.89 12.10 -4.65
N THR A 224 15.67 11.65 -4.93
CA THR A 224 14.46 12.47 -4.82
C THR A 224 13.48 11.95 -3.79
N ALA A 225 13.59 10.69 -3.40
CA ALA A 225 12.73 10.13 -2.36
C ALA A 225 13.03 10.78 -1.00
N GLU A 226 11.99 11.18 -0.31
CA GLU A 226 12.04 11.75 1.04
C GLU A 226 11.65 10.72 2.10
N HIS A 227 10.94 9.65 1.67
CA HIS A 227 10.44 8.62 2.57
C HIS A 227 10.66 7.24 1.97
N LEU A 228 11.06 6.30 2.81
CA LEU A 228 11.07 4.88 2.55
C LEU A 228 10.04 4.22 3.47
N SER A 229 9.06 3.53 2.88
CA SER A 229 8.04 2.77 3.61
C SER A 229 8.12 1.31 3.22
N ILE A 230 8.08 0.41 4.20
CA ILE A 230 8.15 -1.03 4.00
C ILE A 230 7.06 -1.66 4.85
N GLY A 231 6.29 -2.59 4.30
CA GLY A 231 5.21 -3.20 5.06
C GLY A 231 4.75 -4.54 4.54
N HIS A 232 4.19 -5.35 5.44
CA HIS A 232 3.36 -6.47 5.05
C HIS A 232 1.98 -5.98 4.61
N VAL A 233 1.50 -6.52 3.50
CA VAL A 233 0.23 -6.13 2.87
C VAL A 233 -0.62 -7.37 2.63
N ALA A 234 -1.84 -7.35 3.13
CA ALA A 234 -2.89 -8.29 2.76
C ALA A 234 -3.82 -7.60 1.75
N ARG A 235 -3.83 -8.12 0.53
CA ARG A 235 -4.54 -7.50 -0.60
C ARG A 235 -5.40 -8.53 -1.33
N GLY A 236 -6.55 -8.10 -1.85
CA GLY A 236 -7.39 -8.96 -2.63
C GLY A 236 -8.63 -8.27 -3.18
N THR A 237 -9.38 -9.00 -3.99
CA THR A 237 -10.63 -8.53 -4.60
C THR A 237 -11.82 -9.30 -4.05
N PHE A 238 -12.96 -8.66 -4.00
CA PHE A 238 -14.23 -9.29 -3.68
C PHE A 238 -15.37 -8.62 -4.44
N GLU A 239 -16.48 -9.34 -4.58
CA GLU A 239 -17.70 -8.80 -5.15
C GLU A 239 -18.68 -8.46 -4.02
N HIS A 240 -19.15 -7.20 -4.01
CA HIS A 240 -20.12 -6.72 -3.04
C HIS A 240 -21.44 -6.39 -3.73
N ALA A 241 -22.57 -6.83 -3.16
CA ALA A 241 -23.89 -6.72 -3.79
C ALA A 241 -24.27 -5.27 -4.17
N THR A 242 -23.85 -4.29 -3.38
CA THR A 242 -24.13 -2.87 -3.60
C THR A 242 -23.00 -2.14 -4.29
N LEU A 243 -21.73 -2.50 -3.98
CA LEU A 243 -20.54 -1.76 -4.42
C LEU A 243 -19.92 -2.34 -5.70
N GLY A 244 -20.36 -3.53 -6.13
CA GLY A 244 -19.76 -4.25 -7.26
C GLY A 244 -18.37 -4.77 -6.92
N ASN A 245 -17.46 -4.78 -7.90
CA ASN A 245 -16.07 -5.18 -7.70
C ASN A 245 -15.40 -4.22 -6.73
N ALA A 246 -14.96 -4.75 -5.60
CA ALA A 246 -14.26 -4.05 -4.56
C ALA A 246 -12.87 -4.66 -4.35
N PHE A 247 -11.99 -3.88 -3.76
CA PHE A 247 -10.62 -4.26 -3.44
C PHE A 247 -10.37 -4.02 -1.96
N VAL A 248 -9.59 -4.88 -1.36
CA VAL A 248 -9.10 -4.70 0.01
C VAL A 248 -7.60 -4.52 -0.02
N ASP A 249 -7.13 -3.58 0.76
CA ASP A 249 -5.73 -3.28 0.95
C ASP A 249 -5.49 -3.00 2.44
N LEU A 250 -4.93 -3.96 3.15
CA LEU A 250 -4.63 -3.86 4.57
C LEU A 250 -3.12 -3.86 4.74
N GLU A 251 -2.57 -2.78 5.29
CA GLU A 251 -1.14 -2.54 5.40
C GLU A 251 -0.69 -2.39 6.85
N ARG A 252 0.45 -3.00 7.18
CA ARG A 252 1.22 -2.69 8.38
C ARG A 252 2.64 -2.32 7.99
N THR A 253 2.92 -1.02 8.02
CA THR A 253 4.14 -0.44 7.47
C THR A 253 5.03 0.17 8.54
N ILE A 254 6.33 0.15 8.30
CA ILE A 254 7.31 1.01 8.96
C ILE A 254 7.80 2.04 7.95
N THR A 255 7.87 3.31 8.34
CA THR A 255 8.30 4.42 7.48
C THR A 255 9.45 5.15 8.13
N VAL A 256 10.47 5.48 7.32
CA VAL A 256 11.61 6.31 7.71
C VAL A 256 11.73 7.50 6.76
N ALA A 257 12.12 8.65 7.29
CA ALA A 257 12.55 9.77 6.46
C ALA A 257 13.96 9.47 5.91
N LEU A 258 14.16 9.69 4.62
CA LEU A 258 15.48 9.56 4.00
C LEU A 258 16.31 10.83 4.24
N PRO A 259 17.65 10.72 4.30
CA PRO A 259 18.55 11.82 4.61
C PRO A 259 18.64 12.88 3.52
#